data_1064f434bae8eca4e169278ba92b34ea
#
_entry.id   1064f434bae8eca4e169278ba92b34ea
#
_cell.length_a   1.000
_cell.length_b   1.000
_cell.length_c   1.000
_cell.angle_alpha   90.00
_cell.angle_beta   90.00
_cell.angle_gamma   90.00
#
_symmetry.space_group_name_H-M   'P 1'
#
loop_
_entity.id
_entity.type
_entity.pdbx_description
1 polymer ?
#
loop_
_entity_poly.entity_id
_entity_poly.type
_entity_poly.pdbx_seq_one_letter_code
_entity_poly.pdbx_strand_id
1 'polypeptide(L)'
;DGELKALMGIRDQIRPGVKDDLKKLKKLGVKNLVVLSGDNQGTVDLVARELGLTEAHGHMLPEDKATYIKELQEKGQIVAFVGDGVNDSPSLALAQIGIAMGNGTDVAIETSDVVLMNSDFSRLPHALGLTKATANNMLQNIIIAVGVVLVLLASVFFSEWMNMSIGMLVHEASILVVILNGMRL
;
A
#
# COMPACT_ATOMS: atom_id res chain seq x y z
N ASP A 1 12.03 46.44 29.78
CA ASP A 1 11.47 47.02 28.57
C ASP A 1 10.38 46.05 28.05
N GLY A 2 9.10 46.41 28.18
CA GLY A 2 7.97 45.53 27.79
C GLY A 2 7.57 45.63 26.31
N GLU A 3 8.50 46.02 25.43
CA GLU A 3 8.22 46.11 23.99
C GLU A 3 8.58 44.80 23.25
N LEU A 4 7.62 44.30 22.50
CA LEU A 4 7.84 43.15 21.60
C LEU A 4 8.79 43.57 20.46
N LYS A 5 10.05 43.10 20.47
CA LYS A 5 11.08 43.49 19.49
C LYS A 5 11.17 42.56 18.30
N ALA A 6 10.71 41.33 18.41
CA ALA A 6 10.66 40.36 17.32
C ALA A 6 9.64 39.26 17.57
N LEU A 7 8.95 38.81 16.56
CA LEU A 7 8.14 37.59 16.52
C LEU A 7 8.72 36.64 15.50
N MET A 8 9.06 35.42 15.94
CA MET A 8 9.56 34.37 15.05
C MET A 8 8.52 33.28 14.96
N GLY A 9 8.03 33.03 13.76
CA GLY A 9 7.17 31.89 13.46
C GLY A 9 7.99 30.73 12.88
N ILE A 10 7.91 29.57 13.51
CA ILE A 10 8.52 28.33 13.01
C ILE A 10 7.39 27.43 12.53
N ARG A 11 7.52 26.91 11.30
CA ARG A 11 6.56 25.97 10.72
C ARG A 11 7.31 24.86 9.99
N ASP A 12 6.92 23.62 10.22
CA ASP A 12 7.38 22.51 9.41
C ASP A 12 6.83 22.60 7.99
N GLN A 13 7.66 22.23 7.04
CA GLN A 13 7.32 22.30 5.63
C GLN A 13 6.96 20.91 5.11
N ILE A 14 5.81 20.81 4.44
CA ILE A 14 5.42 19.56 3.75
C ILE A 14 6.44 19.30 2.65
N ARG A 15 6.92 18.07 2.58
CA ARG A 15 7.89 17.66 1.55
C ARG A 15 7.28 17.84 0.15
N PRO A 16 8.06 18.35 -0.82
CA PRO A 16 7.59 18.49 -2.21
C PRO A 16 7.09 17.17 -2.77
N GLY A 17 6.01 17.21 -3.55
CA GLY A 17 5.47 16.03 -4.23
C GLY A 17 4.50 15.17 -3.43
N VAL A 18 4.50 15.23 -2.09
CA VAL A 18 3.65 14.37 -1.23
C VAL A 18 2.16 14.49 -1.60
N LYS A 19 1.67 15.69 -1.90
CA LYS A 19 0.27 15.89 -2.31
C LYS A 19 -0.10 15.11 -3.57
N ASP A 20 0.80 15.06 -4.53
CA ASP A 20 0.55 14.33 -5.78
C ASP A 20 0.67 12.82 -5.58
N ASP A 21 1.56 12.38 -4.70
CA ASP A 21 1.69 10.98 -4.33
C ASP A 21 0.45 10.47 -3.57
N LEU A 22 -0.12 11.28 -2.68
CA LEU A 22 -1.40 10.98 -2.01
C LEU A 22 -2.55 10.87 -3.02
N LYS A 23 -2.58 11.73 -4.05
CA LYS A 23 -3.57 11.60 -5.15
C LYS A 23 -3.37 10.30 -5.95
N LYS A 24 -2.12 9.88 -6.18
CA LYS A 24 -1.83 8.59 -6.84
C LYS A 24 -2.35 7.43 -5.98
N LEU A 25 -2.16 7.45 -4.66
CA LEU A 25 -2.71 6.44 -3.74
C LEU A 25 -4.24 6.36 -3.85
N LYS A 26 -4.94 7.50 -3.86
CA LYS A 26 -6.41 7.54 -4.08
C LYS A 26 -6.80 6.91 -5.42
N LYS A 27 -6.09 7.23 -6.51
CA LYS A 27 -6.33 6.61 -7.83
C LYS A 27 -6.07 5.10 -7.83
N LEU A 28 -5.14 4.64 -7.01
CA LEU A 28 -4.86 3.23 -6.80
C LEU A 28 -5.87 2.55 -5.86
N GLY A 29 -6.92 3.25 -5.42
CA GLY A 29 -8.03 2.68 -4.65
C GLY A 29 -7.90 2.76 -3.14
N VAL A 30 -6.95 3.55 -2.62
CA VAL A 30 -6.94 3.91 -1.20
C VAL A 30 -8.13 4.83 -0.94
N LYS A 31 -9.07 4.39 -0.10
CA LYS A 31 -10.33 5.09 0.15
C LYS A 31 -10.12 6.27 1.10
N ASN A 32 -9.45 6.03 2.21
CA ASN A 32 -9.23 7.00 3.27
C ASN A 32 -7.74 7.28 3.44
N LEU A 33 -7.40 8.54 3.56
CA LEU A 33 -6.07 9.02 3.91
C LEU A 33 -6.19 9.82 5.20
N VAL A 34 -5.57 9.31 6.25
CA VAL A 34 -5.69 9.84 7.61
C VAL A 34 -4.32 10.25 8.12
N VAL A 35 -4.22 11.36 8.84
CA VAL A 35 -3.03 11.73 9.59
C VAL A 35 -3.29 11.60 11.08
N LEU A 36 -2.37 10.92 11.79
CA LEU A 36 -2.36 10.76 13.23
C LEU A 36 -1.08 11.41 13.77
N SER A 37 -1.21 12.51 14.51
CA SER A 37 -0.06 13.29 14.99
C SER A 37 -0.15 13.60 16.49
N GLY A 38 1.00 13.71 17.15
CA GLY A 38 1.09 14.25 18.51
C GLY A 38 0.96 15.77 18.56
N ASP A 39 1.00 16.48 17.43
CA ASP A 39 0.90 17.92 17.34
C ASP A 39 -0.51 18.42 17.71
N ASN A 40 -0.62 19.76 17.91
CA ASN A 40 -1.92 20.35 18.18
C ASN A 40 -2.87 20.19 16.97
N GLN A 41 -4.17 20.03 17.28
CA GLN A 41 -5.21 19.76 16.27
C GLN A 41 -5.24 20.84 15.18
N GLY A 42 -5.06 22.11 15.51
CA GLY A 42 -5.09 23.20 14.54
C GLY A 42 -3.99 23.09 13.48
N THR A 43 -2.78 22.68 13.87
CA THR A 43 -1.67 22.42 12.93
C THR A 43 -1.98 21.23 12.03
N VAL A 44 -2.49 20.16 12.62
CA VAL A 44 -2.82 18.92 11.88
C VAL A 44 -3.95 19.17 10.87
N ASP A 45 -4.96 19.96 11.24
CA ASP A 45 -6.06 20.35 10.35
C ASP A 45 -5.58 21.19 9.15
N LEU A 46 -4.63 22.09 9.36
CA LEU A 46 -4.04 22.88 8.26
C LEU A 46 -3.31 21.94 7.26
N VAL A 47 -2.49 21.04 7.75
CA VAL A 47 -1.78 20.06 6.93
C VAL A 47 -2.76 19.15 6.18
N ALA A 48 -3.80 18.68 6.86
CA ALA A 48 -4.81 17.82 6.24
C ALA A 48 -5.55 18.50 5.09
N ARG A 49 -5.93 19.78 5.27
CA ARG A 49 -6.57 20.58 4.20
C ARG A 49 -5.63 20.79 3.02
N GLU A 50 -4.37 21.14 3.29
CA GLU A 50 -3.37 21.37 2.25
C GLU A 50 -3.11 20.10 1.43
N LEU A 51 -3.04 18.94 2.07
CA LEU A 51 -2.80 17.64 1.43
C LEU A 51 -4.07 16.97 0.87
N GLY A 52 -5.26 17.45 1.26
CA GLY A 52 -6.54 16.86 0.85
C GLY A 52 -6.78 15.48 1.50
N LEU A 53 -6.42 15.35 2.80
CA LEU A 53 -6.65 14.14 3.58
C LEU A 53 -8.13 13.97 3.94
N THR A 54 -8.52 12.76 4.26
CA THR A 54 -9.91 12.43 4.63
C THR A 54 -10.20 12.79 6.08
N GLU A 55 -9.25 12.51 6.98
CA GLU A 55 -9.36 12.74 8.41
C GLU A 55 -8.02 13.17 8.99
N ALA A 56 -8.08 13.85 10.15
CA ALA A 56 -6.92 14.39 10.82
C ALA A 56 -7.11 14.39 12.35
N HIS A 57 -6.21 13.74 13.05
CA HIS A 57 -6.25 13.62 14.51
C HIS A 57 -4.94 14.13 15.12
N GLY A 58 -5.05 15.21 15.90
CA GLY A 58 -3.95 15.78 16.68
C GLY A 58 -3.97 15.33 18.13
N HIS A 59 -2.97 15.72 18.90
CA HIS A 59 -2.79 15.41 20.32
C HIS A 59 -2.78 13.91 20.63
N MET A 60 -2.43 13.05 19.66
CA MET A 60 -2.44 11.60 19.83
C MET A 60 -1.15 11.10 20.48
N LEU A 61 -1.30 10.32 21.53
CA LEU A 61 -0.24 9.51 22.11
C LEU A 61 -0.03 8.24 21.26
N PRO A 62 1.10 7.55 21.40
CA PRO A 62 1.34 6.29 20.68
C PRO A 62 0.24 5.24 20.87
N GLU A 63 -0.31 5.16 22.08
CA GLU A 63 -1.41 4.26 22.44
C GLU A 63 -2.73 4.62 21.75
N ASP A 64 -3.01 5.93 21.59
CA ASP A 64 -4.20 6.41 20.89
C ASP A 64 -4.15 6.05 19.42
N LYS A 65 -2.97 6.17 18.78
CA LYS A 65 -2.77 5.75 17.38
C LYS A 65 -3.03 4.27 17.19
N ALA A 66 -2.49 3.43 18.09
CA ALA A 66 -2.69 1.99 18.06
C ALA A 66 -4.18 1.63 18.26
N THR A 67 -4.87 2.29 19.19
CA THR A 67 -6.30 2.11 19.45
C THR A 67 -7.13 2.48 18.21
N TYR A 68 -6.82 3.61 17.57
CA TYR A 68 -7.51 4.03 16.36
C TYR A 68 -7.35 3.03 15.20
N ILE A 69 -6.14 2.48 15.03
CA ILE A 69 -5.89 1.41 14.03
C ILE A 69 -6.77 0.19 14.32
N LYS A 70 -6.83 -0.23 15.59
CA LYS A 70 -7.62 -1.39 16.01
C LYS A 70 -9.12 -1.18 15.74
N GLU A 71 -9.65 0.01 16.03
CA GLU A 71 -11.04 0.37 15.73
C GLU A 71 -11.36 0.28 14.23
N LEU A 72 -10.45 0.71 13.37
CA LEU A 72 -10.61 0.59 11.92
C LEU A 72 -10.61 -0.86 11.47
N GLN A 73 -9.74 -1.70 12.06
CA GLN A 73 -9.67 -3.13 11.79
C GLN A 73 -10.95 -3.86 12.24
N GLU A 74 -11.48 -3.52 13.41
CA GLU A 74 -12.76 -4.06 13.93
C GLU A 74 -13.95 -3.71 13.02
N LYS A 75 -13.88 -2.57 12.31
CA LYS A 75 -14.84 -2.18 11.26
C LYS A 75 -14.59 -2.89 9.91
N GLY A 76 -13.66 -3.85 9.87
CA GLY A 76 -13.34 -4.61 8.65
C GLY A 76 -12.50 -3.85 7.62
N GLN A 77 -11.83 -2.76 8.03
CA GLN A 77 -10.95 -2.01 7.15
C GLN A 77 -9.54 -2.59 7.17
N ILE A 78 -8.88 -2.63 6.02
CA ILE A 78 -7.46 -2.95 5.91
C ILE A 78 -6.68 -1.65 6.08
N VAL A 79 -5.82 -1.62 7.09
CA VAL A 79 -5.05 -0.44 7.47
C VAL A 79 -3.58 -0.62 7.10
N ALA A 80 -3.05 0.30 6.30
CA ALA A 80 -1.62 0.49 6.12
C ALA A 80 -1.19 1.71 6.95
N PHE A 81 -0.23 1.54 7.83
CA PHE A 81 0.30 2.59 8.68
C PHE A 81 1.73 2.94 8.26
N VAL A 82 2.01 4.23 8.10
CA VAL A 82 3.34 4.75 7.73
C VAL A 82 3.89 5.55 8.91
N GLY A 83 5.07 5.16 9.40
CA GLY A 83 5.73 5.82 10.52
C GLY A 83 7.25 5.79 10.41
N ASP A 84 7.95 6.58 11.23
CA ASP A 84 9.41 6.69 11.20
C ASP A 84 10.09 6.61 12.56
N GLY A 85 9.33 6.64 13.66
CA GLY A 85 9.85 6.74 15.01
C GLY A 85 9.56 5.53 15.90
N VAL A 86 10.26 5.48 17.05
CA VAL A 86 10.01 4.51 18.13
C VAL A 86 8.57 4.59 18.61
N ASN A 87 8.00 5.79 18.68
CA ASN A 87 6.64 6.04 19.11
C ASN A 87 5.59 5.45 18.16
N ASP A 88 5.96 5.14 16.92
CA ASP A 88 5.08 4.56 15.91
C ASP A 88 5.18 3.02 15.86
N SER A 89 6.16 2.40 16.52
CA SER A 89 6.39 0.96 16.50
C SER A 89 5.17 0.13 16.92
N PRO A 90 4.40 0.50 17.97
CA PRO A 90 3.18 -0.23 18.31
C PRO A 90 2.13 -0.18 17.18
N SER A 91 2.02 0.96 16.52
CA SER A 91 1.10 1.17 15.40
C SER A 91 1.54 0.43 14.13
N LEU A 92 2.86 0.42 13.85
CA LEU A 92 3.46 -0.34 12.76
C LEU A 92 3.22 -1.85 12.91
N ALA A 93 3.46 -2.38 14.13
CA ALA A 93 3.26 -3.80 14.43
C ALA A 93 1.77 -4.23 14.42
N LEU A 94 0.85 -3.30 14.75
CA LEU A 94 -0.58 -3.60 14.84
C LEU A 94 -1.29 -3.51 13.48
N ALA A 95 -0.85 -2.62 12.61
CA ALA A 95 -1.44 -2.47 11.28
C ALA A 95 -1.33 -3.75 10.45
N GLN A 96 -2.26 -4.00 9.52
CA GLN A 96 -2.10 -5.13 8.59
C GLN A 96 -0.93 -4.94 7.63
N ILE A 97 -0.52 -3.69 7.40
CA ILE A 97 0.68 -3.36 6.63
C ILE A 97 1.40 -2.23 7.36
N GLY A 98 2.47 -2.56 8.08
CA GLY A 98 3.37 -1.59 8.69
C GLY A 98 4.44 -1.13 7.70
N ILE A 99 4.58 0.17 7.50
CA ILE A 99 5.50 0.77 6.55
C ILE A 99 6.42 1.74 7.28
N ALA A 100 7.70 1.41 7.41
CA ALA A 100 8.68 2.28 8.01
C ALA A 100 9.38 3.17 6.95
N MET A 101 9.68 4.40 7.34
CA MET A 101 10.55 5.28 6.56
C MET A 101 12.01 4.87 6.76
N GLY A 102 12.79 4.79 5.69
CA GLY A 102 14.14 4.22 5.72
C GLY A 102 15.17 4.95 6.59
N ASN A 103 14.88 6.19 7.03
CA ASN A 103 15.66 6.92 8.04
C ASN A 103 15.03 6.78 9.45
N GLY A 104 14.05 5.89 9.60
CA GLY A 104 13.42 5.60 10.88
C GLY A 104 14.39 4.89 11.83
N THR A 105 13.94 4.69 13.06
CA THR A 105 14.70 3.96 14.06
C THR A 105 14.77 2.46 13.72
N ASP A 106 15.81 1.78 14.18
CA ASP A 106 15.98 0.34 13.98
C ASP A 106 14.73 -0.42 14.47
N VAL A 107 14.15 0.02 15.59
CA VAL A 107 12.91 -0.60 16.14
C VAL A 107 11.73 -0.43 15.19
N ALA A 108 11.56 0.74 14.57
CA ALA A 108 10.48 0.95 13.59
C ALA A 108 10.70 0.10 12.34
N ILE A 109 11.95 -0.05 11.91
CA ILE A 109 12.31 -0.90 10.77
C ILE A 109 12.03 -2.37 11.08
N GLU A 110 12.42 -2.86 12.25
CA GLU A 110 12.23 -4.25 12.66
C GLU A 110 10.74 -4.62 12.86
N THR A 111 9.89 -3.64 13.21
CA THR A 111 8.46 -3.88 13.44
C THR A 111 7.59 -3.64 12.21
N SER A 112 8.19 -3.27 11.08
CA SER A 112 7.46 -2.99 9.84
C SER A 112 7.54 -4.14 8.83
N ASP A 113 6.51 -4.27 7.99
CA ASP A 113 6.49 -5.22 6.87
C ASP A 113 7.23 -4.68 5.64
N VAL A 114 7.28 -3.36 5.49
CA VAL A 114 7.87 -2.67 4.35
C VAL A 114 8.74 -1.51 4.82
N VAL A 115 9.90 -1.35 4.23
CA VAL A 115 10.79 -0.20 4.49
C VAL A 115 10.95 0.65 3.23
N LEU A 116 10.58 1.93 3.31
CA LEU A 116 10.78 2.88 2.22
C LEU A 116 12.19 3.45 2.29
N MET A 117 13.08 2.90 1.48
CA MET A 117 14.48 3.34 1.43
C MET A 117 14.60 4.85 1.16
N ASN A 118 15.55 5.49 1.84
CA ASN A 118 15.83 6.93 1.75
C ASN A 118 14.65 7.84 2.16
N SER A 119 13.67 7.32 2.89
CA SER A 119 12.47 8.06 3.29
C SER A 119 11.75 8.77 2.13
N ASP A 120 11.80 8.16 0.95
CA ASP A 120 11.16 8.68 -0.26
C ASP A 120 9.71 8.17 -0.33
N PHE A 121 8.78 9.04 0.06
CA PHE A 121 7.35 8.72 0.07
C PHE A 121 6.80 8.39 -1.32
N SER A 122 7.43 8.88 -2.40
CA SER A 122 7.00 8.59 -3.77
C SER A 122 7.09 7.10 -4.14
N ARG A 123 7.90 6.34 -3.39
CA ARG A 123 8.02 4.89 -3.54
C ARG A 123 6.74 4.15 -3.16
N LEU A 124 5.95 4.69 -2.24
CA LEU A 124 4.73 4.03 -1.75
C LEU A 124 3.66 3.86 -2.84
N PRO A 125 3.25 4.91 -3.60
CA PRO A 125 2.35 4.73 -4.73
C PRO A 125 2.89 3.78 -5.80
N HIS A 126 4.21 3.80 -6.03
CA HIS A 126 4.86 2.90 -6.99
C HIS A 126 4.76 1.44 -6.52
N ALA A 127 5.11 1.16 -5.27
CA ALA A 127 5.02 -0.20 -4.68
C ALA A 127 3.57 -0.72 -4.73
N LEU A 128 2.58 0.09 -4.34
CA LEU A 128 1.17 -0.29 -4.40
C LEU A 128 0.71 -0.56 -5.84
N GLY A 129 1.16 0.26 -6.81
CA GLY A 129 0.88 0.06 -8.22
C GLY A 129 1.44 -1.26 -8.74
N LEU A 130 2.70 -1.56 -8.41
CA LEU A 130 3.36 -2.82 -8.77
C LEU A 130 2.67 -4.02 -8.15
N THR A 131 2.32 -3.96 -6.87
CA THR A 131 1.59 -5.03 -6.17
C THR A 131 0.25 -5.34 -6.87
N LYS A 132 -0.50 -4.32 -7.28
CA LYS A 132 -1.75 -4.51 -8.02
C LYS A 132 -1.53 -5.10 -9.41
N ALA A 133 -0.51 -4.63 -10.14
CA ALA A 133 -0.16 -5.17 -11.44
C ALA A 133 0.22 -6.66 -11.31
N THR A 134 1.03 -7.01 -10.32
CA THR A 134 1.43 -8.39 -10.03
C THR A 134 0.22 -9.26 -9.68
N ALA A 135 -0.66 -8.80 -8.79
CA ALA A 135 -1.87 -9.55 -8.42
C ALA A 135 -2.79 -9.80 -9.63
N ASN A 136 -2.97 -8.80 -10.49
CA ASN A 136 -3.75 -8.94 -11.72
C ASN A 136 -3.11 -9.92 -12.71
N ASN A 137 -1.78 -9.87 -12.86
CA ASN A 137 -1.04 -10.81 -13.70
C ASN A 137 -1.16 -12.24 -13.20
N MET A 138 -1.01 -12.45 -11.88
CA MET A 138 -1.22 -13.77 -11.25
C MET A 138 -2.63 -14.29 -11.50
N LEU A 139 -3.67 -13.46 -11.34
CA LEU A 139 -5.05 -13.85 -11.61
C LEU A 139 -5.26 -14.23 -13.08
N GLN A 140 -4.71 -13.45 -14.01
CA GLN A 140 -4.74 -13.78 -15.44
C GLN A 140 -4.09 -15.14 -15.72
N ASN A 141 -2.93 -15.41 -15.15
CA ASN A 141 -2.22 -16.66 -15.30
C ASN A 141 -3.01 -17.85 -14.77
N ILE A 142 -3.68 -17.70 -13.62
CA ILE A 142 -4.56 -18.72 -13.06
C ILE A 142 -5.74 -18.98 -13.99
N ILE A 143 -6.39 -17.93 -14.51
CA ILE A 143 -7.52 -18.05 -15.43
C ILE A 143 -7.09 -18.76 -16.72
N ILE A 144 -5.94 -18.41 -17.28
CA ILE A 144 -5.40 -19.06 -18.49
C ILE A 144 -5.16 -20.56 -18.22
N ALA A 145 -4.42 -20.87 -17.13
CA ALA A 145 -4.07 -22.25 -16.80
C ALA A 145 -5.31 -23.13 -16.55
N VAL A 146 -6.23 -22.67 -15.72
CA VAL A 146 -7.47 -23.39 -15.42
C VAL A 146 -8.38 -23.48 -16.66
N GLY A 147 -8.49 -22.39 -17.42
CA GLY A 147 -9.29 -22.35 -18.64
C GLY A 147 -8.81 -23.37 -19.69
N VAL A 148 -7.51 -23.45 -19.91
CA VAL A 148 -6.93 -24.47 -20.85
C VAL A 148 -7.24 -25.88 -20.38
N VAL A 149 -7.07 -26.19 -19.09
CA VAL A 149 -7.39 -27.51 -18.55
C VAL A 149 -8.86 -27.86 -18.75
N LEU A 150 -9.78 -26.92 -18.47
CA LEU A 150 -11.22 -27.14 -18.65
C LEU A 150 -11.59 -27.35 -20.13
N VAL A 151 -10.97 -26.60 -21.05
CA VAL A 151 -11.17 -26.77 -22.49
C VAL A 151 -10.65 -28.15 -22.95
N LEU A 152 -9.47 -28.55 -22.47
CA LEU A 152 -8.90 -29.87 -22.80
C LEU A 152 -9.81 -30.97 -22.26
N LEU A 153 -10.31 -30.91 -21.04
CA LEU A 153 -11.25 -31.88 -20.48
C LEU A 153 -12.54 -31.96 -21.29
N ALA A 154 -13.12 -30.82 -21.62
CA ALA A 154 -14.34 -30.79 -22.45
C ALA A 154 -14.09 -31.39 -23.84
N SER A 155 -12.93 -31.10 -24.45
CA SER A 155 -12.61 -31.62 -25.78
C SER A 155 -12.47 -33.14 -25.83
N VAL A 156 -12.03 -33.77 -24.74
CA VAL A 156 -11.98 -35.26 -24.65
C VAL A 156 -13.39 -35.87 -24.71
N PHE A 157 -14.42 -35.18 -24.18
CA PHE A 157 -15.79 -35.68 -24.18
C PHE A 157 -16.56 -35.38 -25.48
N PHE A 158 -16.23 -34.29 -26.17
CA PHE A 158 -17.02 -33.78 -27.28
C PHE A 158 -16.31 -33.85 -28.66
N SER A 159 -15.05 -34.31 -28.71
CA SER A 159 -14.25 -34.29 -29.94
C SER A 159 -13.52 -35.61 -30.16
N GLU A 160 -13.79 -36.29 -31.27
CA GLU A 160 -13.04 -37.45 -31.71
C GLU A 160 -11.62 -37.08 -32.21
N TRP A 161 -11.35 -35.80 -32.42
CA TRP A 161 -10.07 -35.28 -32.93
C TRP A 161 -8.98 -35.16 -31.88
N MET A 162 -9.37 -35.16 -30.60
CA MET A 162 -8.45 -34.96 -29.51
C MET A 162 -7.75 -36.26 -29.15
N ASN A 163 -6.48 -36.35 -29.48
CA ASN A 163 -5.61 -37.42 -29.03
C ASN A 163 -4.62 -36.92 -27.96
N MET A 164 -3.97 -37.84 -27.27
CA MET A 164 -3.04 -37.57 -26.18
C MET A 164 -1.90 -36.60 -26.60
N SER A 165 -1.39 -36.73 -27.82
CA SER A 165 -0.29 -35.89 -28.32
C SER A 165 -0.71 -34.45 -28.55
N ILE A 166 -1.91 -34.21 -29.08
CA ILE A 166 -2.46 -32.87 -29.26
C ILE A 166 -2.75 -32.24 -27.90
N GLY A 167 -3.31 -33.00 -26.95
CA GLY A 167 -3.54 -32.54 -25.59
C GLY A 167 -2.27 -32.07 -24.88
N MET A 168 -1.20 -32.86 -24.96
CA MET A 168 0.11 -32.49 -24.42
C MET A 168 0.68 -31.24 -25.08
N LEU A 169 0.62 -31.12 -26.40
CA LEU A 169 1.14 -29.98 -27.14
C LEU A 169 0.39 -28.69 -26.75
N VAL A 170 -0.92 -28.73 -26.61
CA VAL A 170 -1.73 -27.57 -26.17
C VAL A 170 -1.39 -27.20 -24.72
N HIS A 171 -1.21 -28.21 -23.86
CA HIS A 171 -0.82 -27.97 -22.47
C HIS A 171 0.55 -27.30 -22.37
N GLU A 172 1.57 -27.81 -23.05
CA GLU A 172 2.90 -27.21 -23.09
C GLU A 172 2.89 -25.78 -23.68
N ALA A 173 2.12 -25.57 -24.75
CA ALA A 173 1.94 -24.23 -25.31
C ALA A 173 1.32 -23.25 -24.31
N SER A 174 0.38 -23.71 -23.48
CA SER A 174 -0.25 -22.86 -22.45
C SER A 174 0.74 -22.40 -21.38
N ILE A 175 1.72 -23.24 -21.02
CA ILE A 175 2.78 -22.89 -20.09
C ILE A 175 3.62 -21.73 -20.66
N LEU A 176 3.96 -21.78 -21.95
CA LEU A 176 4.68 -20.68 -22.60
C LEU A 176 3.89 -19.37 -22.59
N VAL A 177 2.57 -19.43 -22.79
CA VAL A 177 1.69 -18.25 -22.73
C VAL A 177 1.71 -17.65 -21.32
N VAL A 178 1.62 -18.47 -20.27
CA VAL A 178 1.67 -18.03 -18.87
C VAL A 178 3.03 -17.39 -18.54
N ILE A 179 4.14 -17.98 -19.00
CA ILE A 179 5.49 -17.42 -18.81
C ILE A 179 5.60 -16.06 -19.50
N LEU A 180 5.19 -15.94 -20.76
CA LEU A 180 5.24 -14.69 -21.52
C LEU A 180 4.36 -13.60 -20.88
N ASN A 181 3.19 -13.97 -20.36
CA ASN A 181 2.35 -13.02 -19.62
C ASN A 181 3.01 -12.58 -18.32
N GLY A 182 3.70 -13.49 -17.61
CA GLY A 182 4.46 -13.16 -16.40
C GLY A 182 5.62 -12.19 -16.64
N MET A 183 6.27 -12.29 -17.81
CA MET A 183 7.39 -11.42 -18.20
C MET A 183 6.96 -9.99 -18.57
N ARG A 184 5.65 -9.70 -18.65
CA ARG A 184 5.12 -8.38 -18.98
C ARG A 184 5.13 -7.41 -17.80
N LEU A 185 5.38 -7.86 -16.57
CA LEU A 185 5.58 -7.04 -15.38
C LEU A 185 6.95 -6.38 -15.40
#